data_39ea8a69c30ff4233218f598943a5cda
#
_entry.id   39ea8a69c30ff4233218f598943a5cda
#
_cell.length_a   1.000
_cell.length_b   1.000
_cell.length_c   1.000
_cell.angle_alpha   90.00
_cell.angle_beta   90.00
_cell.angle_gamma   90.00
#
_symmetry.space_group_name_H-M   'P 1'
#
loop_
_entity.id
_entity.type
_entity.pdbx_description
1 polymer ?
#
loop_
_entity_poly.entity_id
_entity_poly.type
_entity_poly.pdbx_seq_one_letter_code
_entity_poly.pdbx_strand_id
1 'polypeptide(L)'
;AIKTLKGSEILVDITSNRVLRTAFISLNKNKINMVTSNNTASGGFTLLEEGSFFVNLVDKRGITNRDPISYSLEILPDNSPTINVIKPAPMIELGNEQAIPIHLDIIDDFGFTDLQLAYEIKKPDYLKDDSFVAMFKIDKLEPDSLIQSIKMLWELTNLHLMPDDEVHFHFELTDNDNISGPKKTISNTFIARVPSLTDLFENITDSEEQFFEDMAQEFENIKNLQEKFESLELKILKEEELNWDRKKSIQDIIEDAKKEMEKLEKLSESIESITNQADKHKLFSPNLLKKFDELSKLINDIMPENMDNNLEDLQKALNELDMDSLQKTLSDLVENMEQIENDLDRYLDIFKRFQAEQKLDEIQKRLQQLSEQQNALNEEIS
;
A
#
# COMPACT_ATOMS: atom_id res chain seq x y z
N ALA A 1 26.39 -37.37 18.37
CA ALA A 1 26.66 -36.54 17.19
C ALA A 1 26.92 -35.12 17.66
N ILE A 2 27.90 -34.47 17.08
CA ILE A 2 28.13 -32.99 17.23
C ILE A 2 27.54 -32.38 15.99
N LYS A 3 26.61 -31.45 16.20
CA LYS A 3 25.96 -30.69 15.11
C LYS A 3 26.36 -29.22 15.21
N THR A 4 26.97 -28.70 14.17
CA THR A 4 27.38 -27.29 14.14
C THR A 4 27.55 -26.82 12.69
N LEU A 5 27.73 -25.50 12.52
CA LEU A 5 27.95 -24.90 11.20
C LEU A 5 29.28 -25.33 10.58
N LYS A 6 29.36 -25.34 9.27
CA LYS A 6 30.60 -25.45 8.53
C LYS A 6 31.54 -24.30 8.92
N GLY A 7 32.82 -24.60 9.13
CA GLY A 7 33.80 -23.63 9.58
C GLY A 7 33.89 -23.46 11.10
N SER A 8 33.04 -24.11 11.88
CA SER A 8 33.14 -24.08 13.34
C SER A 8 34.44 -24.75 13.83
N GLU A 9 35.07 -24.14 14.82
CA GLU A 9 36.22 -24.71 15.50
C GLU A 9 35.75 -25.66 16.61
N ILE A 10 36.22 -26.91 16.55
CA ILE A 10 35.93 -27.93 17.54
C ILE A 10 37.19 -28.12 18.41
N LEU A 11 37.08 -27.76 19.68
CA LEU A 11 38.10 -27.97 20.68
C LEU A 11 37.86 -29.27 21.44
N VAL A 12 38.92 -30.07 21.61
CA VAL A 12 38.86 -31.37 22.28
C VAL A 12 39.89 -31.39 23.40
N ASP A 13 39.38 -31.41 24.64
CA ASP A 13 40.18 -31.53 25.86
C ASP A 13 39.95 -32.91 26.50
N ILE A 14 41.03 -33.59 26.80
CA ILE A 14 40.97 -34.94 27.35
C ILE A 14 41.82 -35.06 28.60
N THR A 15 41.30 -35.81 29.54
CA THR A 15 42.02 -36.25 30.74
C THR A 15 42.16 -37.76 30.75
N SER A 16 43.38 -38.24 30.86
CA SER A 16 43.69 -39.67 30.90
C SER A 16 44.04 -40.09 32.37
N ASN A 17 43.82 -41.35 32.69
CA ASN A 17 44.26 -41.94 33.98
C ASN A 17 45.77 -42.30 33.99
N ARG A 18 46.48 -42.05 32.87
CA ARG A 18 47.90 -42.31 32.72
C ARG A 18 48.62 -41.08 32.12
N VAL A 19 49.90 -40.99 32.38
CA VAL A 19 50.73 -39.95 31.79
C VAL A 19 50.90 -40.24 30.28
N LEU A 20 50.51 -39.29 29.46
CA LEU A 20 50.54 -39.37 28.03
C LEU A 20 51.94 -39.07 27.45
N ARG A 21 52.33 -39.80 26.41
CA ARG A 21 53.49 -39.49 25.55
C ARG A 21 53.03 -38.68 24.34
N THR A 22 51.95 -39.14 23.67
CA THR A 22 51.38 -38.48 22.51
C THR A 22 49.87 -38.67 22.49
N ALA A 23 49.14 -37.70 21.96
CA ALA A 23 47.72 -37.82 21.65
C ALA A 23 47.44 -37.20 20.27
N PHE A 24 46.49 -37.78 19.54
CA PHE A 24 46.06 -37.22 18.26
C PHE A 24 44.59 -37.52 17.98
N ILE A 25 43.98 -36.62 17.25
CA ILE A 25 42.65 -36.74 16.71
C ILE A 25 42.78 -37.43 15.32
N SER A 26 42.05 -38.49 15.08
CA SER A 26 41.85 -39.04 13.75
C SER A 26 40.53 -38.54 13.20
N LEU A 27 40.57 -37.58 12.26
CA LEU A 27 39.44 -36.98 11.60
C LEU A 27 39.36 -37.54 10.15
N ASN A 28 38.32 -38.29 9.86
CA ASN A 28 38.15 -39.04 8.59
C ASN A 28 39.36 -39.95 8.26
N LYS A 29 40.39 -39.47 7.66
CA LYS A 29 41.67 -40.18 7.40
C LYS A 29 42.87 -39.34 7.79
N ASN A 30 42.63 -38.15 8.29
CA ASN A 30 43.70 -37.21 8.66
C ASN A 30 44.05 -37.33 10.13
N LYS A 31 45.32 -37.15 10.45
CA LYS A 31 45.83 -37.15 11.81
C LYS A 31 46.18 -35.76 12.25
N ILE A 32 45.60 -35.32 13.37
CA ILE A 32 45.80 -33.99 13.97
C ILE A 32 46.46 -34.21 15.34
N ASN A 33 47.66 -33.73 15.55
CA ASN A 33 48.38 -33.92 16.79
C ASN A 33 47.80 -32.98 17.89
N MET A 34 47.67 -33.51 19.10
CA MET A 34 47.25 -32.77 20.27
C MET A 34 48.47 -32.40 21.13
N VAL A 35 48.37 -31.27 21.82
CA VAL A 35 49.36 -30.88 22.81
C VAL A 35 49.14 -31.68 24.10
N THR A 36 50.16 -32.38 24.59
CA THR A 36 50.04 -33.19 25.79
C THR A 36 50.77 -32.55 26.97
N SER A 37 50.12 -32.56 28.17
CA SER A 37 50.71 -32.12 29.41
C SER A 37 50.34 -33.12 30.50
N ASN A 38 51.35 -33.89 30.98
CA ASN A 38 51.14 -34.99 31.95
C ASN A 38 50.05 -35.98 31.49
N ASN A 39 48.91 -35.94 32.13
CA ASN A 39 47.73 -36.78 31.86
C ASN A 39 46.64 -36.12 31.05
N THR A 40 46.89 -34.88 30.54
CA THR A 40 45.93 -34.14 29.71
C THR A 40 46.42 -33.97 28.30
N ALA A 41 45.49 -33.86 27.36
CA ALA A 41 45.77 -33.52 25.95
C ALA A 41 44.72 -32.57 25.44
N SER A 42 45.15 -31.52 24.72
CA SER A 42 44.28 -30.49 24.12
C SER A 42 44.61 -30.35 22.63
N GLY A 43 43.61 -30.22 21.82
CA GLY A 43 43.71 -29.98 20.37
C GLY A 43 42.40 -29.60 19.76
N GLY A 44 42.42 -29.16 18.52
CA GLY A 44 41.19 -28.77 17.83
C GLY A 44 41.32 -28.87 16.32
N PHE A 45 40.22 -28.72 15.65
CA PHE A 45 40.16 -28.69 14.19
C PHE A 45 38.91 -27.86 13.75
N THR A 46 38.99 -27.34 12.54
CA THR A 46 37.88 -26.68 11.91
C THR A 46 37.02 -27.73 11.16
N LEU A 47 35.69 -27.71 11.36
CA LEU A 47 34.75 -28.60 10.68
C LEU A 47 34.46 -28.08 9.28
N LEU A 48 35.02 -28.75 8.25
CA LEU A 48 34.79 -28.40 6.83
C LEU A 48 33.91 -29.42 6.11
N GLU A 49 33.86 -30.66 6.59
CA GLU A 49 33.13 -31.77 5.98
C GLU A 49 32.52 -32.67 7.07
N GLU A 50 31.38 -33.24 6.77
CA GLU A 50 30.74 -34.24 7.64
C GLU A 50 31.62 -35.50 7.79
N GLY A 51 31.45 -36.22 8.88
CA GLY A 51 32.22 -37.43 9.11
C GLY A 51 32.24 -37.87 10.54
N SER A 52 33.37 -38.40 10.97
CA SER A 52 33.59 -38.81 12.37
C SER A 52 35.01 -38.60 12.80
N PHE A 53 35.22 -38.37 14.06
CA PHE A 53 36.54 -38.38 14.64
C PHE A 53 36.60 -39.29 15.87
N PHE A 54 37.79 -39.72 16.19
CA PHE A 54 38.11 -40.40 17.42
C PHE A 54 39.49 -40.00 17.92
N VAL A 55 39.73 -40.15 19.20
CA VAL A 55 40.96 -39.74 19.83
C VAL A 55 41.84 -40.93 20.16
N ASN A 56 43.07 -40.90 19.70
CA ASN A 56 44.07 -41.89 19.99
C ASN A 56 45.05 -41.36 21.02
N LEU A 57 45.25 -42.14 22.09
CA LEU A 57 46.13 -41.80 23.18
C LEU A 57 47.26 -42.82 23.25
N VAL A 58 48.47 -42.38 23.50
CA VAL A 58 49.64 -43.27 23.73
C VAL A 58 50.30 -42.88 25.03
N ASP A 59 50.37 -43.81 25.99
CA ASP A 59 51.07 -43.55 27.27
C ASP A 59 52.61 -43.62 27.12
N LYS A 60 53.32 -43.28 28.19
CA LYS A 60 54.79 -43.33 28.22
C LYS A 60 55.38 -44.73 27.98
N ARG A 61 54.59 -45.79 28.16
CA ARG A 61 54.99 -47.18 27.93
C ARG A 61 54.67 -47.68 26.46
N GLY A 62 54.06 -46.78 25.64
CA GLY A 62 53.64 -47.12 24.30
C GLY A 62 52.28 -47.86 24.20
N ILE A 63 51.51 -47.91 25.30
CA ILE A 63 50.18 -48.52 25.31
C ILE A 63 49.16 -47.55 24.75
N THR A 64 48.34 -47.99 23.79
CA THR A 64 47.28 -47.22 23.15
C THR A 64 45.92 -47.52 23.81
N ASN A 65 44.98 -46.57 23.71
CA ASN A 65 43.59 -46.84 24.10
C ASN A 65 42.98 -47.89 23.17
N ARG A 66 42.24 -48.86 23.73
CA ARG A 66 41.47 -49.85 22.97
C ARG A 66 40.12 -49.23 22.64
N ASP A 67 39.62 -49.48 21.41
CA ASP A 67 38.29 -49.12 20.95
C ASP A 67 37.92 -47.64 21.26
N PRO A 68 38.63 -46.70 20.62
CA PRO A 68 38.34 -45.27 20.86
C PRO A 68 36.92 -44.95 20.42
N ILE A 69 36.22 -44.15 21.24
CA ILE A 69 34.85 -43.71 20.97
C ILE A 69 34.86 -42.88 19.69
N SER A 70 33.96 -43.21 18.75
CA SER A 70 33.73 -42.46 17.55
C SER A 70 32.65 -41.39 17.78
N TYR A 71 32.97 -40.15 17.46
CA TYR A 71 32.09 -39.02 17.53
C TYR A 71 31.68 -38.62 16.10
N SER A 72 30.38 -38.68 15.79
CA SER A 72 29.87 -38.24 14.50
C SER A 72 29.79 -36.68 14.45
N LEU A 73 30.11 -36.17 13.28
CA LEU A 73 30.10 -34.74 12.96
C LEU A 73 29.07 -34.50 11.88
N GLU A 74 28.09 -33.66 12.14
CA GLU A 74 27.05 -33.28 11.22
C GLU A 74 27.11 -31.76 11.02
N ILE A 75 27.01 -31.31 9.78
CA ILE A 75 26.97 -29.89 9.43
C ILE A 75 25.50 -29.46 9.40
N LEU A 76 25.17 -28.43 10.18
CA LEU A 76 23.88 -27.80 10.09
C LEU A 76 23.76 -27.09 8.74
N PRO A 77 22.66 -27.31 7.99
CA PRO A 77 22.43 -26.56 6.78
C PRO A 77 22.26 -25.08 7.11
N ASP A 78 22.82 -24.25 6.28
CA ASP A 78 22.67 -22.80 6.29
C ASP A 78 21.79 -22.45 5.08
N ASN A 79 20.59 -21.88 5.35
CA ASN A 79 19.61 -21.57 4.33
C ASN A 79 19.86 -20.16 3.75
N SER A 80 19.30 -19.91 2.56
CA SER A 80 19.32 -18.55 2.01
C SER A 80 18.39 -17.63 2.77
N PRO A 81 18.73 -16.36 2.95
CA PRO A 81 17.88 -15.38 3.62
C PRO A 81 16.54 -15.19 2.87
N THR A 82 15.55 -14.72 3.57
CA THR A 82 14.21 -14.47 3.03
C THR A 82 13.84 -12.99 3.12
N ILE A 83 13.26 -12.44 2.06
CA ILE A 83 12.72 -11.08 2.00
C ILE A 83 11.23 -11.16 1.80
N ASN A 84 10.46 -10.58 2.71
CA ASN A 84 9.03 -10.35 2.58
C ASN A 84 8.76 -8.86 2.47
N VAL A 85 8.27 -8.41 1.32
CA VAL A 85 7.95 -7.01 1.07
C VAL A 85 6.49 -6.73 1.43
N ILE A 86 6.27 -5.97 2.51
CA ILE A 86 4.93 -5.59 2.98
C ILE A 86 4.45 -4.34 2.24
N LYS A 87 5.35 -3.40 2.01
CA LYS A 87 5.16 -2.20 1.19
C LYS A 87 6.41 -1.97 0.34
N PRO A 88 6.24 -1.48 -0.87
CA PRO A 88 5.00 -1.07 -1.55
C PRO A 88 4.20 -2.25 -2.15
N ALA A 89 3.05 -1.92 -2.76
CA ALA A 89 2.36 -2.85 -3.68
C ALA A 89 3.22 -3.11 -4.93
N PRO A 90 3.00 -4.21 -5.69
CA PRO A 90 3.79 -4.54 -6.87
C PRO A 90 3.82 -3.45 -7.96
N MET A 91 2.74 -2.67 -8.07
CA MET A 91 2.64 -1.51 -8.95
C MET A 91 2.14 -0.30 -8.15
N ILE A 92 2.77 0.85 -8.34
CA ILE A 92 2.51 2.10 -7.63
C ILE A 92 2.44 3.24 -8.64
N GLU A 93 1.47 4.10 -8.48
CA GLU A 93 1.46 5.40 -9.14
C GLU A 93 2.12 6.44 -8.23
N LEU A 94 3.12 7.13 -8.75
CA LEU A 94 3.81 8.18 -8.03
C LEU A 94 2.98 9.47 -8.05
N GLY A 95 2.78 10.06 -6.87
CA GLY A 95 2.24 11.40 -6.75
C GLY A 95 3.35 12.46 -6.83
N ASN A 96 2.98 13.72 -6.61
CA ASN A 96 3.93 14.85 -6.63
C ASN A 96 5.09 14.73 -5.64
N GLU A 97 4.92 14.04 -4.53
CA GLU A 97 5.98 13.86 -3.52
C GLU A 97 7.09 12.94 -4.02
N GLN A 98 6.82 12.16 -5.09
CA GLN A 98 7.77 11.21 -5.68
C GLN A 98 8.53 10.43 -4.59
N ALA A 99 7.81 9.84 -3.67
CA ALA A 99 8.38 9.09 -2.56
C ALA A 99 7.65 7.75 -2.36
N ILE A 100 8.41 6.70 -2.07
CA ILE A 100 7.89 5.33 -1.90
C ILE A 100 8.11 4.89 -0.46
N PRO A 101 7.06 4.62 0.31
CA PRO A 101 7.20 3.99 1.63
C PRO A 101 7.60 2.52 1.47
N ILE A 102 8.74 2.15 2.04
CA ILE A 102 9.26 0.78 2.04
C ILE A 102 9.06 0.17 3.42
N HIS A 103 8.52 -1.04 3.44
CA HIS A 103 8.42 -1.88 4.64
C HIS A 103 8.77 -3.32 4.27
N LEU A 104 9.89 -3.82 4.79
CA LEU A 104 10.42 -5.15 4.55
C LEU A 104 10.50 -5.92 5.86
N ASP A 105 10.14 -7.19 5.85
CA ASP A 105 10.53 -8.16 6.86
C ASP A 105 11.55 -9.12 6.27
N ILE A 106 12.71 -9.21 6.91
CA ILE A 106 13.82 -10.08 6.49
C ILE A 106 14.11 -11.11 7.59
N ILE A 107 14.41 -12.33 7.16
CA ILE A 107 14.63 -13.48 8.04
C ILE A 107 15.81 -14.30 7.52
N ASP A 108 16.70 -14.67 8.43
CA ASP A 108 17.79 -15.59 8.17
C ASP A 108 18.10 -16.42 9.42
N ASP A 109 18.75 -17.58 9.25
CA ASP A 109 19.06 -18.47 10.37
C ASP A 109 20.37 -18.11 11.10
N PHE A 110 21.25 -17.30 10.47
CA PHE A 110 22.54 -16.92 11.05
C PHE A 110 22.90 -15.43 10.97
N GLY A 111 22.13 -14.63 10.26
CA GLY A 111 22.27 -13.18 10.20
C GLY A 111 22.64 -12.65 8.82
N PHE A 112 22.72 -11.34 8.71
CA PHE A 112 22.80 -10.61 7.45
C PHE A 112 24.13 -9.88 7.29
N THR A 113 24.57 -9.69 6.05
CA THR A 113 25.76 -8.87 5.73
C THR A 113 25.39 -7.62 4.96
N ASP A 114 24.48 -7.72 3.98
CA ASP A 114 24.17 -6.61 3.10
C ASP A 114 22.71 -6.64 2.64
N LEU A 115 22.10 -5.47 2.55
CA LEU A 115 20.79 -5.24 1.97
C LEU A 115 20.88 -4.06 1.02
N GLN A 116 20.51 -4.28 -0.24
CA GLN A 116 20.56 -3.28 -1.29
C GLN A 116 19.19 -3.13 -1.97
N LEU A 117 18.93 -1.93 -2.49
CA LEU A 117 17.86 -1.66 -3.44
C LEU A 117 18.51 -1.41 -4.80
N ALA A 118 18.18 -2.24 -5.77
CA ALA A 118 18.57 -2.07 -7.16
C ALA A 118 17.38 -1.55 -7.96
N TYR A 119 17.59 -0.58 -8.84
CA TYR A 119 16.55 0.01 -9.66
C TYR A 119 17.01 0.36 -11.06
N GLU A 120 16.07 0.36 -11.98
CA GLU A 120 16.19 0.74 -13.37
C GLU A 120 15.12 1.77 -13.72
N ILE A 121 15.50 2.89 -14.33
CA ILE A 121 14.55 3.87 -14.86
C ILE A 121 14.33 3.53 -16.33
N LYS A 122 13.09 3.23 -16.68
CA LYS A 122 12.65 3.00 -18.05
C LYS A 122 11.93 4.23 -18.57
N LYS A 123 12.38 4.70 -19.72
CA LYS A 123 11.76 5.79 -20.45
C LYS A 123 10.68 5.26 -21.37
N PRO A 124 9.67 6.10 -21.74
CA PRO A 124 8.67 5.74 -22.75
C PRO A 124 9.30 5.36 -24.10
N ASP A 125 8.66 4.48 -24.86
CA ASP A 125 9.15 3.94 -26.14
C ASP A 125 9.48 5.00 -27.20
N TYR A 126 8.90 6.19 -27.10
CA TYR A 126 9.15 7.31 -28.03
C TYR A 126 10.45 8.08 -27.73
N LEU A 127 11.07 7.86 -26.57
CA LEU A 127 12.38 8.37 -26.21
C LEU A 127 13.43 7.30 -26.47
N LYS A 128 14.63 7.70 -26.87
CA LYS A 128 15.74 6.75 -27.02
C LYS A 128 16.09 6.16 -25.66
N ASP A 129 16.22 4.85 -25.63
CA ASP A 129 16.44 4.04 -24.46
C ASP A 129 17.86 4.27 -23.89
N ASP A 130 18.01 5.20 -22.97
CA ASP A 130 19.11 5.26 -22.04
C ASP A 130 18.63 4.73 -20.69
N SER A 131 18.50 3.40 -20.59
CA SER A 131 18.14 2.77 -19.30
C SER A 131 19.23 3.04 -18.28
N PHE A 132 18.88 3.74 -17.20
CA PHE A 132 19.79 4.02 -16.08
C PHE A 132 19.57 2.98 -15.01
N VAL A 133 20.59 2.15 -14.75
CA VAL A 133 20.58 1.15 -13.67
C VAL A 133 21.46 1.63 -12.54
N ALA A 134 20.94 1.65 -11.33
CA ALA A 134 21.70 1.98 -10.14
C ALA A 134 21.28 1.11 -8.95
N MET A 135 22.11 1.11 -7.91
CA MET A 135 21.81 0.45 -6.65
C MET A 135 22.34 1.29 -5.49
N PHE A 136 21.70 1.18 -4.34
CA PHE A 136 22.18 1.75 -3.12
C PHE A 136 21.97 0.82 -1.93
N LYS A 137 22.85 0.95 -0.95
CA LYS A 137 22.80 0.17 0.29
C LYS A 137 21.77 0.75 1.25
N ILE A 138 21.02 -0.12 1.93
CA ILE A 138 20.10 0.24 3.00
C ILE A 138 20.84 0.10 4.34
N ASP A 139 21.27 1.22 4.91
CA ASP A 139 22.12 1.28 6.12
C ASP A 139 21.35 1.01 7.45
N LYS A 140 20.20 0.37 7.38
CA LYS A 140 19.39 0.03 8.57
C LYS A 140 19.51 -1.43 8.99
N LEU A 141 20.48 -2.16 8.44
CA LEU A 141 20.70 -3.57 8.71
C LEU A 141 21.40 -3.78 10.06
N GLU A 142 20.85 -4.67 10.88
CA GLU A 142 21.44 -5.16 12.12
C GLU A 142 22.05 -6.55 11.85
N PRO A 143 23.38 -6.67 11.71
CA PRO A 143 24.02 -7.90 11.23
C PRO A 143 23.79 -9.13 12.09
N ASP A 144 23.67 -8.95 13.40
CA ASP A 144 23.49 -10.04 14.39
C ASP A 144 22.02 -10.42 14.61
N SER A 145 21.09 -9.74 13.96
CA SER A 145 19.67 -10.04 14.07
C SER A 145 19.29 -11.17 13.09
N LEU A 146 18.48 -12.12 13.56
CA LEU A 146 17.96 -13.20 12.69
C LEU A 146 16.63 -12.82 12.03
N ILE A 147 15.94 -11.84 12.58
CA ILE A 147 14.65 -11.32 12.08
C ILE A 147 14.66 -9.82 12.26
N GLN A 148 14.41 -9.09 11.19
CA GLN A 148 14.35 -7.64 11.26
C GLN A 148 13.24 -7.07 10.39
N SER A 149 12.54 -6.05 10.90
CA SER A 149 11.56 -5.25 10.15
C SER A 149 12.16 -3.88 9.83
N ILE A 150 12.27 -3.56 8.55
CA ILE A 150 12.90 -2.34 8.05
C ILE A 150 11.83 -1.43 7.45
N LYS A 151 11.78 -0.19 7.94
CA LYS A 151 10.87 0.85 7.43
C LYS A 151 11.67 2.07 7.01
N MET A 152 11.41 2.54 5.80
CA MET A 152 12.04 3.75 5.26
C MET A 152 11.14 4.41 4.22
N LEU A 153 11.40 5.67 3.95
CA LEU A 153 10.87 6.40 2.81
C LEU A 153 11.99 6.53 1.77
N TRP A 154 11.74 6.07 0.55
CA TRP A 154 12.65 6.26 -0.57
C TRP A 154 12.20 7.46 -1.38
N GLU A 155 12.95 8.54 -1.31
CA GLU A 155 12.71 9.77 -2.06
C GLU A 155 13.30 9.66 -3.47
N LEU A 156 12.47 9.89 -4.49
CA LEU A 156 12.83 9.78 -5.91
C LEU A 156 13.04 11.15 -6.57
N THR A 157 12.87 12.23 -5.85
CA THR A 157 12.97 13.62 -6.36
C THR A 157 14.29 13.89 -7.09
N ASN A 158 15.38 13.28 -6.63
CA ASN A 158 16.70 13.43 -7.25
C ASN A 158 16.87 12.67 -8.57
N LEU A 159 15.91 11.81 -8.92
CA LEU A 159 15.94 11.03 -10.17
C LEU A 159 15.37 11.81 -11.35
N HIS A 160 14.80 12.99 -11.11
CA HIS A 160 14.22 13.88 -12.12
C HIS A 160 13.27 13.13 -13.07
N LEU A 161 12.37 12.32 -12.48
CA LEU A 161 11.41 11.52 -13.22
C LEU A 161 10.42 12.43 -13.97
N MET A 162 10.17 12.09 -15.23
CA MET A 162 9.20 12.76 -16.10
C MET A 162 7.89 11.95 -16.14
N PRO A 163 6.76 12.54 -16.56
CA PRO A 163 5.56 11.80 -16.89
C PRO A 163 5.85 10.62 -17.84
N ASP A 164 5.21 9.49 -17.61
CA ASP A 164 5.40 8.19 -18.28
C ASP A 164 6.70 7.44 -17.93
N ASP A 165 7.59 7.98 -17.11
CA ASP A 165 8.74 7.23 -16.63
C ASP A 165 8.29 6.12 -15.67
N GLU A 166 8.96 4.98 -15.76
CA GLU A 166 8.79 3.86 -14.83
C GLU A 166 10.09 3.57 -14.08
N VAL A 167 10.00 3.39 -12.77
CA VAL A 167 11.11 2.92 -11.94
C VAL A 167 10.85 1.47 -11.58
N HIS A 168 11.60 0.56 -12.18
CA HIS A 168 11.59 -0.87 -11.87
C HIS A 168 12.63 -1.13 -10.80
N PHE A 169 12.25 -1.69 -9.67
CA PHE A 169 13.17 -1.92 -8.56
C PHE A 169 12.91 -3.23 -7.83
N HIS A 170 13.96 -3.74 -7.17
CA HIS A 170 13.90 -4.92 -6.33
C HIS A 170 14.90 -4.81 -5.18
N PHE A 171 14.74 -5.67 -4.18
CA PHE A 171 15.63 -5.75 -3.03
C PHE A 171 16.52 -6.97 -3.14
N GLU A 172 17.79 -6.82 -2.74
CA GLU A 172 18.79 -7.87 -2.71
C GLU A 172 19.33 -7.99 -1.29
N LEU A 173 19.18 -9.17 -0.69
CA LEU A 173 19.62 -9.47 0.66
C LEU A 173 20.70 -10.56 0.63
N THR A 174 21.78 -10.34 1.35
CA THR A 174 22.92 -11.25 1.43
C THR A 174 23.12 -11.68 2.89
N ASP A 175 23.33 -13.00 3.11
CA ASP A 175 23.65 -13.57 4.40
C ASP A 175 25.10 -13.33 4.82
N ASN A 176 25.50 -13.90 5.97
CA ASN A 176 26.83 -13.73 6.54
C ASN A 176 27.74 -14.95 6.37
N ASP A 177 27.42 -15.91 5.50
CA ASP A 177 28.26 -17.10 5.28
C ASP A 177 29.60 -16.75 4.59
N ASN A 178 30.62 -16.57 5.40
CA ASN A 178 31.99 -16.30 4.94
C ASN A 178 32.80 -17.56 4.61
N ILE A 179 32.25 -18.76 4.85
CA ILE A 179 32.96 -20.03 4.71
C ILE A 179 32.58 -20.75 3.41
N SER A 180 31.28 -20.91 3.15
CA SER A 180 30.81 -21.54 1.90
C SER A 180 30.56 -20.52 0.80
N GLY A 181 30.53 -19.25 1.14
CA GLY A 181 30.25 -18.11 0.30
C GLY A 181 28.84 -17.56 0.56
N PRO A 182 28.71 -16.23 0.54
CA PRO A 182 27.45 -15.57 0.88
C PRO A 182 26.34 -15.92 -0.11
N LYS A 183 25.17 -16.28 0.42
CA LYS A 183 23.96 -16.56 -0.35
C LYS A 183 23.16 -15.26 -0.50
N LYS A 184 22.58 -15.09 -1.69
CA LYS A 184 21.84 -13.89 -2.05
C LYS A 184 20.42 -14.26 -2.41
N THR A 185 19.46 -13.52 -1.88
CA THR A 185 18.05 -13.57 -2.23
C THR A 185 17.62 -12.26 -2.85
N ILE A 186 16.85 -12.34 -3.94
CA ILE A 186 16.31 -11.20 -4.67
C ILE A 186 14.79 -11.23 -4.53
N SER A 187 14.18 -10.10 -4.21
CA SER A 187 12.72 -9.96 -4.15
C SER A 187 12.09 -9.97 -5.54
N ASN A 188 10.76 -10.00 -5.59
CA ASN A 188 10.05 -9.65 -6.82
C ASN A 188 10.38 -8.22 -7.24
N THR A 189 10.23 -7.94 -8.55
CA THR A 189 10.35 -6.58 -9.09
C THR A 189 9.06 -5.80 -8.82
N PHE A 190 9.22 -4.56 -8.38
CA PHE A 190 8.17 -3.56 -8.17
C PHE A 190 8.30 -2.49 -9.24
N ILE A 191 7.17 -1.90 -9.63
CA ILE A 191 7.10 -0.86 -10.65
C ILE A 191 6.46 0.38 -10.03
N ALA A 192 7.17 1.50 -10.07
CA ALA A 192 6.65 2.80 -9.72
C ALA A 192 6.57 3.65 -10.98
N ARG A 193 5.37 4.03 -11.40
CA ARG A 193 5.11 4.79 -12.62
C ARG A 193 4.76 6.23 -12.28
N VAL A 194 5.34 7.17 -13.01
CA VAL A 194 4.84 8.55 -13.06
C VAL A 194 3.73 8.61 -14.10
N PRO A 195 2.46 8.79 -13.69
CA PRO A 195 1.37 8.80 -14.65
C PRO A 195 1.50 9.97 -15.61
N SER A 196 1.10 9.78 -16.89
CA SER A 196 1.03 10.88 -17.83
C SER A 196 -0.08 11.85 -17.45
N LEU A 197 0.06 13.14 -17.79
CA LEU A 197 -1.05 14.06 -17.60
C LEU A 197 -2.27 13.66 -18.44
N THR A 198 -2.04 13.02 -19.59
CA THR A 198 -3.14 12.52 -20.44
C THR A 198 -3.95 11.45 -19.71
N ASP A 199 -3.29 10.42 -19.14
CA ASP A 199 -3.98 9.36 -18.39
C ASP A 199 -4.73 9.92 -17.17
N LEU A 200 -4.09 10.86 -16.45
CA LEU A 200 -4.68 11.50 -15.29
C LEU A 200 -5.90 12.34 -15.65
N PHE A 201 -5.83 13.13 -16.73
CA PHE A 201 -6.97 13.90 -17.20
C PHE A 201 -8.07 13.03 -17.77
N GLU A 202 -7.76 11.95 -18.49
CA GLU A 202 -8.76 10.99 -18.97
C GLU A 202 -9.51 10.35 -17.80
N ASN A 203 -8.81 9.84 -16.79
CA ASN A 203 -9.43 9.25 -15.62
C ASN A 203 -10.32 10.24 -14.84
N ILE A 204 -9.87 11.50 -14.73
CA ILE A 204 -10.67 12.54 -14.07
C ILE A 204 -11.85 12.93 -14.94
N THR A 205 -11.66 13.13 -16.25
CA THR A 205 -12.73 13.49 -17.19
C THR A 205 -13.85 12.45 -17.18
N ASP A 206 -13.51 11.17 -17.23
CA ASP A 206 -14.50 10.09 -17.16
C ASP A 206 -15.27 10.11 -15.81
N SER A 207 -14.57 10.33 -14.71
CA SER A 207 -15.19 10.44 -13.39
C SER A 207 -16.08 11.67 -13.26
N GLU A 208 -15.70 12.78 -13.89
CA GLU A 208 -16.46 14.02 -13.91
C GLU A 208 -17.69 13.93 -14.82
N GLU A 209 -17.56 13.35 -16.01
CA GLU A 209 -18.71 13.14 -16.91
C GLU A 209 -19.75 12.26 -16.21
N GLN A 210 -19.32 11.17 -15.57
CA GLN A 210 -20.20 10.33 -14.77
C GLN A 210 -20.83 11.10 -13.61
N PHE A 211 -20.05 11.88 -12.86
CA PHE A 211 -20.55 12.71 -11.77
C PHE A 211 -21.61 13.70 -12.25
N PHE A 212 -21.40 14.39 -13.38
CA PHE A 212 -22.36 15.34 -13.93
C PHE A 212 -23.64 14.65 -14.46
N GLU A 213 -23.53 13.47 -15.04
CA GLU A 213 -24.68 12.69 -15.46
C GLU A 213 -25.49 12.22 -14.24
N ASP A 214 -24.83 11.67 -13.23
CA ASP A 214 -25.47 11.21 -11.99
C ASP A 214 -26.15 12.38 -11.26
N MET A 215 -25.50 13.52 -11.20
CA MET A 215 -26.06 14.72 -10.59
C MET A 215 -27.29 15.25 -11.35
N ALA A 216 -27.24 15.31 -12.68
CA ALA A 216 -28.40 15.73 -13.48
C ALA A 216 -29.59 14.77 -13.30
N GLN A 217 -29.31 13.47 -13.24
CA GLN A 217 -30.32 12.44 -12.97
C GLN A 217 -30.91 12.60 -11.56
N GLU A 218 -30.08 12.88 -10.58
CA GLU A 218 -30.51 13.00 -9.20
C GLU A 218 -31.36 14.25 -8.98
N PHE A 219 -31.05 15.33 -9.66
CA PHE A 219 -31.89 16.53 -9.65
C PHE A 219 -33.29 16.29 -10.25
N GLU A 220 -33.36 15.53 -11.32
CA GLU A 220 -34.67 15.12 -11.87
C GLU A 220 -35.45 14.23 -10.89
N ASN A 221 -34.75 13.32 -10.19
CA ASN A 221 -35.37 12.48 -9.15
C ASN A 221 -35.93 13.30 -7.99
N ILE A 222 -35.17 14.30 -7.51
CA ILE A 222 -35.59 15.23 -6.44
C ILE A 222 -36.84 16.00 -6.87
N LYS A 223 -36.88 16.49 -8.10
CA LYS A 223 -38.05 17.17 -8.64
C LYS A 223 -39.28 16.26 -8.69
N ASN A 224 -39.10 15.06 -9.16
CA ASN A 224 -40.16 14.05 -9.16
C ASN A 224 -40.66 13.69 -7.73
N LEU A 225 -39.76 13.69 -6.76
CA LEU A 225 -40.04 13.47 -5.36
C LEU A 225 -40.86 14.62 -4.77
N GLN A 226 -40.53 15.87 -5.08
CA GLN A 226 -41.29 17.05 -4.72
C GLN A 226 -42.72 16.97 -5.23
N GLU A 227 -42.93 16.68 -6.53
CA GLU A 227 -44.27 16.51 -7.12
C GLU A 227 -45.08 15.42 -6.39
N LYS A 228 -44.42 14.34 -5.95
CA LYS A 228 -45.09 13.29 -5.15
C LYS A 228 -45.53 13.81 -3.77
N PHE A 229 -44.66 14.56 -3.07
CA PHE A 229 -45.02 15.17 -1.77
C PHE A 229 -46.15 16.16 -1.90
N GLU A 230 -46.13 17.08 -2.87
CA GLU A 230 -47.24 18.03 -3.14
C GLU A 230 -48.57 17.30 -3.44
N SER A 231 -48.53 16.29 -4.33
CA SER A 231 -49.70 15.48 -4.63
C SER A 231 -50.23 14.74 -3.41
N LEU A 232 -49.34 14.30 -2.52
CA LEU A 232 -49.72 13.62 -1.29
C LEU A 232 -50.33 14.59 -0.27
N GLU A 233 -49.74 15.76 -0.07
CA GLU A 233 -50.28 16.82 0.78
C GLU A 233 -51.70 17.23 0.38
N LEU A 234 -51.93 17.51 -0.93
CA LEU A 234 -53.24 17.85 -1.46
C LEU A 234 -54.31 16.74 -1.25
N LYS A 235 -53.88 15.48 -1.23
CA LYS A 235 -54.79 14.36 -0.98
C LYS A 235 -55.14 14.19 0.49
N ILE A 236 -54.13 14.36 1.38
CA ILE A 236 -54.33 14.24 2.82
C ILE A 236 -55.15 15.40 3.38
N LEU A 237 -54.98 16.63 2.84
CA LEU A 237 -55.80 17.78 3.21
C LEU A 237 -57.30 17.61 2.94
N LYS A 238 -57.70 16.66 2.09
CA LYS A 238 -59.11 16.37 1.71
C LYS A 238 -59.70 15.16 2.42
N GLU A 239 -58.93 14.41 3.15
CA GLU A 239 -59.33 13.16 3.80
C GLU A 239 -59.34 13.33 5.34
N GLU A 240 -60.42 12.86 6.00
CA GLU A 240 -60.52 12.88 7.45
C GLU A 240 -59.91 11.62 8.10
N GLU A 241 -59.73 10.54 7.33
CA GLU A 241 -59.15 9.28 7.81
C GLU A 241 -58.20 8.65 6.78
N LEU A 242 -57.06 8.10 7.27
CA LEU A 242 -56.09 7.36 6.46
C LEU A 242 -56.59 5.95 6.14
N ASN A 243 -56.76 5.65 4.87
CA ASN A 243 -56.98 4.28 4.41
C ASN A 243 -55.63 3.56 4.20
N TRP A 244 -55.67 2.24 4.04
CA TRP A 244 -54.49 1.40 3.88
C TRP A 244 -53.61 1.79 2.66
N ASP A 245 -54.25 2.14 1.54
CA ASP A 245 -53.53 2.53 0.31
C ASP A 245 -52.78 3.84 0.50
N ARG A 246 -53.32 4.78 1.24
CA ARG A 246 -52.64 6.04 1.58
C ARG A 246 -51.46 5.84 2.49
N LYS A 247 -51.64 5.01 3.53
CA LYS A 247 -50.55 4.65 4.44
C LYS A 247 -49.37 4.08 3.69
N LYS A 248 -49.64 3.15 2.74
CA LYS A 248 -48.62 2.57 1.90
C LYS A 248 -47.94 3.62 0.99
N SER A 249 -48.74 4.50 0.35
CA SER A 249 -48.21 5.57 -0.51
C SER A 249 -47.24 6.50 0.24
N ILE A 250 -47.56 6.87 1.50
CA ILE A 250 -46.72 7.71 2.34
C ILE A 250 -45.43 6.96 2.65
N GLN A 251 -45.52 5.67 2.98
CA GLN A 251 -44.34 4.85 3.29
C GLN A 251 -43.41 4.69 2.09
N ASP A 252 -43.96 4.45 0.90
CA ASP A 252 -43.18 4.35 -0.35
C ASP A 252 -42.46 5.68 -0.66
N ILE A 253 -43.08 6.83 -0.44
CA ILE A 253 -42.50 8.15 -0.66
C ILE A 253 -41.37 8.41 0.38
N ILE A 254 -41.53 8.01 1.64
CA ILE A 254 -40.51 8.13 2.67
C ILE A 254 -39.28 7.28 2.29
N GLU A 255 -39.48 6.06 1.78
CA GLU A 255 -38.41 5.20 1.32
C GLU A 255 -37.68 5.79 0.08
N ASP A 256 -38.46 6.31 -0.89
CA ASP A 256 -37.89 7.00 -2.04
C ASP A 256 -37.04 8.19 -1.60
N ALA A 257 -37.57 9.06 -0.70
CA ALA A 257 -36.83 10.21 -0.18
C ALA A 257 -35.49 9.81 0.47
N LYS A 258 -35.49 8.80 1.33
CA LYS A 258 -34.27 8.30 1.98
C LYS A 258 -33.24 7.80 0.96
N LYS A 259 -33.68 7.11 -0.12
CA LYS A 259 -32.77 6.66 -1.18
C LYS A 259 -32.14 7.82 -1.95
N GLU A 260 -32.94 8.84 -2.28
CA GLU A 260 -32.41 10.03 -2.97
C GLU A 260 -31.39 10.78 -2.07
N MET A 261 -31.63 10.82 -0.75
CA MET A 261 -30.66 11.37 0.21
C MET A 261 -29.32 10.63 0.21
N GLU A 262 -29.37 9.29 0.29
CA GLU A 262 -28.15 8.47 0.23
C GLU A 262 -27.36 8.65 -1.09
N LYS A 263 -28.04 8.94 -2.20
CA LYS A 263 -27.40 9.20 -3.48
C LYS A 263 -26.72 10.58 -3.52
N LEU A 264 -27.36 11.60 -2.94
CA LEU A 264 -26.74 12.93 -2.80
C LEU A 264 -25.47 12.87 -1.94
N GLU A 265 -25.48 12.10 -0.85
CA GLU A 265 -24.28 11.87 -0.04
C GLU A 265 -23.16 11.23 -0.87
N LYS A 266 -23.46 10.22 -1.70
CA LYS A 266 -22.49 9.61 -2.62
C LYS A 266 -21.97 10.58 -3.68
N LEU A 267 -22.80 11.50 -4.17
CA LEU A 267 -22.33 12.56 -5.07
C LEU A 267 -21.33 13.48 -4.38
N SER A 268 -21.57 13.82 -3.11
CA SER A 268 -20.62 14.61 -2.32
C SER A 268 -19.28 13.88 -2.12
N GLU A 269 -19.32 12.58 -1.83
CA GLU A 269 -18.11 11.74 -1.74
C GLU A 269 -17.36 11.66 -3.08
N SER A 270 -18.08 11.58 -4.20
CA SER A 270 -17.50 11.51 -5.54
C SER A 270 -16.73 12.80 -5.89
N ILE A 271 -17.32 13.96 -5.63
CA ILE A 271 -16.66 15.25 -5.90
C ILE A 271 -15.44 15.47 -5.00
N GLU A 272 -15.49 15.03 -3.75
CA GLU A 272 -14.34 15.05 -2.86
C GLU A 272 -13.22 14.15 -3.37
N SER A 273 -13.54 12.96 -3.87
CA SER A 273 -12.59 12.04 -4.49
C SER A 273 -11.90 12.65 -5.71
N ILE A 274 -12.68 13.26 -6.63
CA ILE A 274 -12.16 13.96 -7.82
C ILE A 274 -11.21 15.09 -7.40
N THR A 275 -11.63 15.90 -6.42
CA THR A 275 -10.83 17.03 -5.90
C THR A 275 -9.51 16.55 -5.31
N ASN A 276 -9.54 15.50 -4.49
CA ASN A 276 -8.36 14.92 -3.87
C ASN A 276 -7.38 14.32 -4.91
N GLN A 277 -7.88 13.67 -5.95
CA GLN A 277 -7.05 13.15 -7.04
C GLN A 277 -6.40 14.29 -7.82
N ALA A 278 -7.16 15.32 -8.17
CA ALA A 278 -6.67 16.48 -8.89
C ALA A 278 -5.61 17.28 -8.10
N ASP A 279 -5.79 17.42 -6.78
CA ASP A 279 -4.82 18.08 -5.90
C ASP A 279 -3.54 17.24 -5.75
N LYS A 280 -3.69 15.94 -5.53
CA LYS A 280 -2.56 15.01 -5.41
C LYS A 280 -1.60 15.09 -6.60
N HIS A 281 -2.11 15.30 -7.80
CA HIS A 281 -1.34 15.37 -9.04
C HIS A 281 -1.15 16.79 -9.57
N LYS A 282 -1.58 17.82 -8.84
CA LYS A 282 -1.57 19.25 -9.23
C LYS A 282 -2.18 19.50 -10.61
N LEU A 283 -3.21 18.74 -10.95
CA LEU A 283 -3.88 18.81 -12.26
C LEU A 283 -4.71 20.09 -12.39
N PHE A 284 -5.31 20.55 -11.30
CA PHE A 284 -6.12 21.75 -11.29
C PHE A 284 -5.36 22.97 -10.75
N SER A 285 -5.73 24.14 -11.21
CA SER A 285 -5.25 25.38 -10.62
C SER A 285 -5.81 25.58 -9.19
N PRO A 286 -5.12 26.31 -8.31
CA PRO A 286 -5.63 26.59 -6.95
C PRO A 286 -7.01 27.25 -6.94
N ASN A 287 -7.33 28.03 -7.99
CA ASN A 287 -8.64 28.65 -8.14
C ASN A 287 -9.72 27.62 -8.48
N LEU A 288 -9.38 26.65 -9.32
CA LEU A 288 -10.30 25.57 -9.71
C LEU A 288 -10.55 24.63 -8.52
N LEU A 289 -9.52 24.21 -7.80
CA LEU A 289 -9.65 23.41 -6.57
C LEU A 289 -10.58 24.07 -5.54
N LYS A 290 -10.44 25.38 -5.34
CA LYS A 290 -11.31 26.13 -4.43
C LYS A 290 -12.78 26.10 -4.88
N LYS A 291 -13.03 26.16 -6.19
CA LYS A 291 -14.38 26.05 -6.74
C LYS A 291 -14.96 24.64 -6.56
N PHE A 292 -14.16 23.59 -6.67
CA PHE A 292 -14.60 22.23 -6.36
C PHE A 292 -14.99 22.08 -4.88
N ASP A 293 -14.23 22.69 -3.97
CA ASP A 293 -14.57 22.73 -2.55
C ASP A 293 -15.88 23.50 -2.28
N GLU A 294 -16.08 24.63 -2.98
CA GLU A 294 -17.34 25.37 -2.94
C GLU A 294 -18.51 24.54 -3.48
N LEU A 295 -18.27 23.76 -4.54
CA LEU A 295 -19.23 22.86 -5.14
C LEU A 295 -19.65 21.72 -4.20
N SER A 296 -18.69 21.08 -3.56
CA SER A 296 -18.95 20.06 -2.56
C SER A 296 -19.81 20.59 -1.41
N LYS A 297 -19.54 21.81 -0.95
CA LYS A 297 -20.37 22.47 0.05
C LYS A 297 -21.80 22.73 -0.44
N LEU A 298 -21.94 23.20 -1.68
CA LEU A 298 -23.28 23.44 -2.26
C LEU A 298 -24.10 22.16 -2.37
N ILE A 299 -23.48 21.03 -2.73
CA ILE A 299 -24.17 19.71 -2.76
C ILE A 299 -24.64 19.30 -1.36
N ASN A 300 -23.81 19.50 -0.36
CA ASN A 300 -24.18 19.22 1.03
C ASN A 300 -25.27 20.18 1.54
N ASP A 301 -25.25 21.42 1.08
CA ASP A 301 -26.26 22.44 1.46
C ASP A 301 -27.63 22.24 0.76
N ILE A 302 -27.69 21.45 -0.34
CA ILE A 302 -28.96 21.08 -1.00
C ILE A 302 -29.89 20.35 -0.03
N MET A 303 -29.32 19.62 0.92
CA MET A 303 -30.08 18.90 1.92
C MET A 303 -30.29 19.77 3.16
N PRO A 304 -31.53 20.18 3.46
CA PRO A 304 -31.81 20.85 4.72
C PRO A 304 -31.43 19.96 5.91
N GLU A 305 -30.72 20.52 6.89
CA GLU A 305 -30.33 19.83 8.14
C GLU A 305 -31.52 19.13 8.85
N ASN A 306 -32.75 19.56 8.56
CA ASN A 306 -33.98 19.06 9.16
C ASN A 306 -34.67 17.97 8.32
N MET A 307 -34.19 17.63 7.12
CA MET A 307 -34.87 16.70 6.22
C MET A 307 -35.05 15.31 6.84
N ASP A 308 -33.98 14.78 7.41
CA ASP A 308 -34.02 13.49 8.11
C ASP A 308 -35.00 13.50 9.27
N ASN A 309 -34.97 14.54 10.09
CA ASN A 309 -35.88 14.71 11.21
C ASN A 309 -37.35 14.77 10.73
N ASN A 310 -37.60 15.50 9.65
CA ASN A 310 -38.94 15.62 9.09
C ASN A 310 -39.45 14.27 8.51
N LEU A 311 -38.57 13.48 7.86
CA LEU A 311 -38.93 12.14 7.40
C LEU A 311 -39.16 11.17 8.55
N GLU A 312 -38.39 11.27 9.65
CA GLU A 312 -38.62 10.48 10.87
C GLU A 312 -39.95 10.87 11.55
N ASP A 313 -40.22 12.17 11.67
CA ASP A 313 -41.46 12.67 12.24
C ASP A 313 -42.67 12.28 11.37
N LEU A 314 -42.54 12.31 10.05
CA LEU A 314 -43.57 11.82 9.13
C LEU A 314 -43.82 10.31 9.33
N GLN A 315 -42.78 9.52 9.45
CA GLN A 315 -42.87 8.09 9.71
C GLN A 315 -43.54 7.80 11.06
N LYS A 316 -43.24 8.60 12.08
CA LYS A 316 -43.83 8.49 13.42
C LYS A 316 -45.31 8.85 13.41
N ALA A 317 -45.68 10.00 12.82
CA ALA A 317 -47.04 10.43 12.67
C ALA A 317 -47.90 9.40 11.88
N LEU A 318 -47.28 8.78 10.85
CA LEU A 318 -47.93 7.69 10.08
C LEU A 318 -48.19 6.43 10.93
N ASN A 319 -47.27 6.09 11.83
CA ASN A 319 -47.43 4.93 12.72
C ASN A 319 -48.46 5.19 13.81
N GLU A 320 -48.52 6.41 14.34
CA GLU A 320 -49.45 6.85 15.36
C GLU A 320 -50.86 7.20 14.80
N LEU A 321 -51.01 7.29 13.46
CA LEU A 321 -52.21 7.70 12.73
C LEU A 321 -52.68 9.11 13.14
N ASP A 322 -51.74 9.98 13.44
CA ASP A 322 -51.98 11.38 13.84
C ASP A 322 -52.07 12.27 12.57
N MET A 323 -53.32 12.59 12.17
CA MET A 323 -53.58 13.37 10.97
C MET A 323 -53.04 14.80 11.04
N ASP A 324 -53.09 15.44 12.21
CA ASP A 324 -52.64 16.83 12.38
C ASP A 324 -51.11 16.89 12.24
N SER A 325 -50.39 15.97 12.87
CA SER A 325 -48.93 15.85 12.74
C SER A 325 -48.50 15.47 11.31
N LEU A 326 -49.24 14.58 10.64
CA LEU A 326 -48.99 14.19 9.25
C LEU A 326 -49.11 15.39 8.30
N GLN A 327 -50.21 16.16 8.41
CA GLN A 327 -50.42 17.35 7.58
C GLN A 327 -49.34 18.39 7.79
N LYS A 328 -49.00 18.66 9.05
CA LYS A 328 -47.96 19.63 9.39
C LYS A 328 -46.59 19.21 8.83
N THR A 329 -46.18 17.98 9.09
CA THR A 329 -44.85 17.51 8.65
C THR A 329 -44.76 17.41 7.13
N LEU A 330 -45.85 17.06 6.44
CA LEU A 330 -45.89 17.08 4.97
C LEU A 330 -45.77 18.50 4.43
N SER A 331 -46.44 19.48 5.02
CA SER A 331 -46.31 20.88 4.61
C SER A 331 -44.90 21.41 4.80
N ASP A 332 -44.28 21.09 5.94
CA ASP A 332 -42.89 21.44 6.21
C ASP A 332 -41.90 20.79 5.18
N LEU A 333 -42.19 19.52 4.78
CA LEU A 333 -41.38 18.83 3.76
C LEU A 333 -41.60 19.42 2.36
N VAL A 334 -42.81 19.76 1.97
CA VAL A 334 -43.11 20.42 0.68
C VAL A 334 -42.39 21.78 0.60
N GLU A 335 -42.45 22.60 1.67
CA GLU A 335 -41.72 23.89 1.71
C GLU A 335 -40.22 23.72 1.58
N ASN A 336 -39.63 22.72 2.26
CA ASN A 336 -38.22 22.39 2.12
C ASN A 336 -37.85 21.94 0.70
N MET A 337 -38.66 21.10 0.07
CA MET A 337 -38.46 20.63 -1.30
C MET A 337 -38.57 21.76 -2.34
N GLU A 338 -39.50 22.70 -2.16
CA GLU A 338 -39.66 23.88 -3.01
C GLU A 338 -38.41 24.81 -2.93
N GLN A 339 -37.81 24.91 -1.76
CA GLN A 339 -36.53 25.60 -1.59
C GLN A 339 -35.40 24.91 -2.33
N ILE A 340 -35.32 23.58 -2.23
CA ILE A 340 -34.35 22.75 -2.95
C ILE A 340 -34.51 22.94 -4.46
N GLU A 341 -35.74 22.90 -5.02
CA GLU A 341 -35.96 23.08 -6.48
C GLU A 341 -35.43 24.43 -6.96
N ASN A 342 -35.70 25.51 -6.22
CA ASN A 342 -35.25 26.88 -6.58
C ASN A 342 -33.70 26.98 -6.61
N ASP A 343 -33.02 26.23 -5.74
CA ASP A 343 -31.55 26.23 -5.69
C ASP A 343 -30.93 25.30 -6.74
N LEU A 344 -31.60 24.20 -7.11
CA LEU A 344 -31.13 23.21 -8.09
C LEU A 344 -30.86 23.83 -9.47
N ASP A 345 -31.77 24.64 -10.00
CA ASP A 345 -31.60 25.31 -11.30
C ASP A 345 -30.38 26.24 -11.30
N ARG A 346 -30.16 26.93 -10.19
CA ARG A 346 -28.98 27.79 -9.99
C ARG A 346 -27.70 26.98 -9.93
N TYR A 347 -27.73 25.84 -9.24
CA TYR A 347 -26.58 24.96 -9.14
C TYR A 347 -26.22 24.34 -10.49
N LEU A 348 -27.18 23.90 -11.28
CA LEU A 348 -26.94 23.40 -12.64
C LEU A 348 -26.23 24.44 -13.54
N ASP A 349 -26.58 25.70 -13.44
CA ASP A 349 -25.91 26.76 -14.18
C ASP A 349 -24.47 27.00 -13.68
N ILE A 350 -24.23 26.91 -12.39
CA ILE A 350 -22.88 26.97 -11.82
C ILE A 350 -22.05 25.80 -12.32
N PHE A 351 -22.58 24.59 -12.33
CA PHE A 351 -21.91 23.39 -12.80
C PHE A 351 -21.51 23.47 -14.27
N LYS A 352 -22.40 23.91 -15.17
CA LYS A 352 -22.10 24.06 -16.59
C LYS A 352 -20.96 25.06 -16.84
N ARG A 353 -20.92 26.17 -16.11
CA ARG A 353 -19.82 27.14 -16.18
C ARG A 353 -18.51 26.55 -15.68
N PHE A 354 -18.60 25.80 -14.62
CA PHE A 354 -17.48 25.13 -14.00
C PHE A 354 -16.81 24.12 -14.95
N GLN A 355 -17.59 23.26 -15.61
CA GLN A 355 -17.11 22.31 -16.60
C GLN A 355 -16.39 23.01 -17.77
N ALA A 356 -16.84 24.19 -18.19
CA ALA A 356 -16.16 24.96 -19.20
C ALA A 356 -14.79 25.51 -18.73
N GLU A 357 -14.70 26.00 -17.48
CA GLU A 357 -13.45 26.49 -16.91
C GLU A 357 -12.43 25.36 -16.71
N GLN A 358 -12.88 24.20 -16.30
CA GLN A 358 -12.04 23.03 -16.13
C GLN A 358 -11.41 22.57 -17.46
N LYS A 359 -12.18 22.50 -18.54
CA LYS A 359 -11.64 22.18 -19.87
C LYS A 359 -10.56 23.16 -20.30
N LEU A 360 -10.67 24.43 -19.92
CA LEU A 360 -9.64 25.44 -20.19
C LEU A 360 -8.36 25.19 -19.37
N ASP A 361 -8.50 24.84 -18.08
CA ASP A 361 -7.38 24.54 -17.20
C ASP A 361 -6.62 23.30 -17.67
N GLU A 362 -7.34 22.25 -18.10
CA GLU A 362 -6.79 21.04 -18.70
C GLU A 362 -5.96 21.36 -19.95
N ILE A 363 -6.52 22.12 -20.90
CA ILE A 363 -5.81 22.52 -22.13
C ILE A 363 -4.54 23.31 -21.78
N GLN A 364 -4.59 24.21 -20.81
CA GLN A 364 -3.43 24.97 -20.37
C GLN A 364 -2.33 24.07 -19.80
N LYS A 365 -2.67 23.09 -18.96
CA LYS A 365 -1.73 22.12 -18.37
C LYS A 365 -1.10 21.23 -19.44
N ARG A 366 -1.89 20.70 -20.37
CA ARG A 366 -1.39 19.88 -21.48
C ARG A 366 -0.42 20.66 -22.39
N LEU A 367 -0.71 21.93 -22.66
CA LEU A 367 0.18 22.80 -23.45
C LEU A 367 1.49 23.09 -22.70
N GLN A 368 1.44 23.27 -21.39
CA GLN A 368 2.64 23.45 -20.58
C GLN A 368 3.52 22.22 -20.60
N GLN A 369 2.95 21.02 -20.42
CA GLN A 369 3.66 19.76 -20.49
C GLN A 369 4.32 19.54 -21.86
N LEU A 370 3.60 19.78 -22.95
CA LEU A 370 4.15 19.67 -24.30
C LEU A 370 5.34 20.63 -24.51
N SER A 371 5.26 21.83 -23.93
CA SER A 371 6.36 22.80 -23.98
C SER A 371 7.59 22.30 -23.21
N GLU A 372 7.40 21.69 -22.03
CA GLU A 372 8.48 21.12 -21.22
C GLU A 372 9.12 19.93 -21.92
N GLN A 373 8.33 19.02 -22.49
CA GLN A 373 8.83 17.88 -23.30
C GLN A 373 9.61 18.36 -24.52
N GLN A 374 9.13 19.39 -25.24
CA GLN A 374 9.82 19.96 -26.39
C GLN A 374 11.16 20.59 -25.99
N ASN A 375 11.24 21.24 -24.82
CA ASN A 375 12.48 21.81 -24.32
C ASN A 375 13.49 20.72 -23.94
N ALA A 376 13.05 19.66 -23.27
CA ALA A 376 13.89 18.51 -22.95
C ALA A 376 14.47 17.86 -24.21
N LEU A 377 13.65 17.62 -25.25
CA LEU A 377 14.09 17.10 -26.53
C LEU A 377 15.11 18.03 -27.23
N ASN A 378 14.96 19.35 -27.12
CA ASN A 378 15.89 20.30 -27.72
C ASN A 378 17.24 20.32 -26.98
N GLU A 379 17.26 20.11 -25.67
CA GLU A 379 18.48 19.99 -24.88
C GLU A 379 19.25 18.72 -25.19
N GLU A 380 18.56 17.59 -25.46
CA GLU A 380 19.20 16.32 -25.86
C GLU A 380 19.79 16.37 -27.30
N ILE A 381 19.29 17.23 -28.16
CA ILE A 381 19.77 17.37 -29.56
C ILE A 381 20.95 18.35 -29.65
N SER A 382 21.19 19.17 -28.63
CA SER A 382 22.24 20.22 -28.60
C SER A 382 23.54 19.71 -28.03
#